data_1f1e4bae45a10eed528a26f5d4e07582
#
_entry.id   1f1e4bae45a10eed528a26f5d4e07582
#
_cell.length_a   1.000
_cell.length_b   1.000
_cell.length_c   1.000
_cell.angle_alpha   90.00
_cell.angle_beta   90.00
_cell.angle_gamma   90.00
#
_symmetry.space_group_name_H-M   'P 1'
#
loop_
_entity.id
_entity.type
_entity.pdbx_description
1 polymer ?
#
loop_
_entity_poly.entity_id
_entity_poly.type
_entity_poly.pdbx_seq_one_letter_code
_entity_poly.pdbx_strand_id
1 'polypeptide(L)'
;YISINVGAFISTILTPWLLEWYGPHLAFGIPGILMAIATYVFWLGRKKFIHIQPKGMGFIRETFSREGLRTMTKLAIIFSFVAVFWALFDQTGSSWVLQAEDLNRNWLGVHWLPSQIQAINPIMIVIMVPIFAFGIYPVLDKVFPLTPLRKVSIGLFVMVIGFAMVSVVQQWVDQGQQPSIGWQIFAYAILTSSEVMVSITCLEFAYTQAPRSMKSVIMALFLMSVALGNFFTAGVNSFIQVPNQLVAATSLNMTIQAKDKNGKKLLSTQEDILKLTSQTKDINGNSIQYITNQEGSYTLILAGKDGTFGTTTDIRLKFSKGGKQIAVKTAEKTNLNTAFVKIKSYFDSNKNTLPKTQAGTDLIKSIIDNWGSPLQYRLVNRNMFRITSLGADKNYMTENDIVLVSTISRPSKDESTKKKPYSWRENRIIELKGDEGKREVVKSRGGIKEIEFDTAIMVGGQTNLEGSDYFWFFTW
;
A
#
# COMPACT_ATOMS: atom_id res chain seq x y z
N TYR A 1 9.47 7.78 26.10
CA TYR A 1 8.98 8.11 24.75
C TYR A 1 10.14 8.41 23.78
N ILE A 2 11.13 9.23 24.19
CA ILE A 2 12.31 9.58 23.38
C ILE A 2 13.05 8.34 22.88
N SER A 3 13.35 7.37 23.77
CA SER A 3 14.09 6.16 23.43
C SER A 3 13.40 5.31 22.32
N ILE A 4 12.07 5.24 22.36
CA ILE A 4 11.28 4.56 21.32
C ILE A 4 11.47 5.26 19.98
N ASN A 5 11.38 6.59 19.94
CA ASN A 5 11.49 7.36 18.71
C ASN A 5 12.93 7.36 18.15
N VAL A 6 13.97 7.38 19.00
CA VAL A 6 15.35 7.19 18.54
C VAL A 6 15.54 5.81 17.92
N GLY A 7 15.01 4.76 18.54
CA GLY A 7 15.05 3.41 17.99
C GLY A 7 14.29 3.28 16.66
N ALA A 8 13.10 3.88 16.57
CA ALA A 8 12.29 3.93 15.36
C ALA A 8 13.01 4.67 14.21
N PHE A 9 13.63 5.82 14.49
CA PHE A 9 14.42 6.57 13.52
C PHE A 9 15.56 5.73 12.93
N ILE A 10 16.37 5.11 13.80
CA ILE A 10 17.48 4.26 13.36
C ILE A 10 16.98 3.08 12.53
N SER A 11 15.94 2.40 12.99
CA SER A 11 15.36 1.23 12.31
C SER A 11 14.79 1.60 10.93
N THR A 12 14.06 2.72 10.84
CA THR A 12 13.41 3.15 9.59
C THR A 12 14.41 3.56 8.51
N ILE A 13 15.57 4.09 8.89
CA ILE A 13 16.65 4.39 7.93
C ILE A 13 17.43 3.11 7.57
N LEU A 14 17.78 2.32 8.57
CA LEU A 14 18.70 1.19 8.42
C LEU A 14 18.06 0.00 7.69
N THR A 15 16.81 -0.36 8.05
CA THR A 15 16.18 -1.57 7.51
C THR A 15 15.94 -1.52 6.00
N PRO A 16 15.40 -0.45 5.40
CA PRO A 16 15.28 -0.34 3.94
C PRO A 16 16.63 -0.36 3.23
N TRP A 17 17.66 0.28 3.82
CA TRP A 17 19.01 0.28 3.28
C TRP A 17 19.62 -1.14 3.31
N LEU A 18 19.46 -1.87 4.41
CA LEU A 18 19.90 -3.26 4.50
C LEU A 18 19.17 -4.16 3.51
N LEU A 19 17.86 -3.94 3.33
CA LEU A 19 17.04 -4.69 2.39
C LEU A 19 17.51 -4.49 0.95
N GLU A 20 17.81 -3.26 0.57
CA GLU A 20 18.26 -2.90 -0.76
C GLU A 20 19.67 -3.45 -1.07
N TRP A 21 20.61 -3.38 -0.10
CA TRP A 21 22.01 -3.72 -0.32
C TRP A 21 22.37 -5.17 0.02
N TYR A 22 21.75 -5.76 1.02
CA TYR A 22 22.12 -7.08 1.57
C TYR A 22 20.98 -8.11 1.53
N GLY A 23 19.79 -7.68 1.15
CA GLY A 23 18.62 -8.56 1.02
C GLY A 23 17.87 -8.85 2.32
N PRO A 24 16.79 -9.65 2.23
CA PRO A 24 15.81 -9.80 3.32
C PRO A 24 16.38 -10.51 4.56
N HIS A 25 17.31 -11.45 4.39
CA HIS A 25 17.85 -12.21 5.52
C HIS A 25 18.55 -11.31 6.54
N LEU A 26 19.37 -10.36 6.09
CA LEU A 26 20.06 -9.44 6.98
C LEU A 26 19.11 -8.35 7.50
N ALA A 27 18.25 -7.82 6.63
CA ALA A 27 17.30 -6.77 7.00
C ALA A 27 16.34 -7.21 8.12
N PHE A 28 15.88 -8.46 8.13
CA PHE A 28 15.02 -9.00 9.18
C PHE A 28 15.80 -9.70 10.31
N GLY A 29 17.01 -10.16 10.06
CA GLY A 29 17.86 -10.81 11.06
C GLY A 29 18.37 -9.84 12.13
N ILE A 30 18.81 -8.63 11.76
CA ILE A 30 19.32 -7.62 12.70
C ILE A 30 18.28 -7.24 13.76
N PRO A 31 17.02 -6.88 13.43
CA PRO A 31 15.98 -6.65 14.44
C PRO A 31 15.76 -7.84 15.37
N GLY A 32 15.83 -9.08 14.85
CA GLY A 32 15.75 -10.29 15.66
C GLY A 32 16.86 -10.41 16.71
N ILE A 33 18.10 -10.13 16.31
CA ILE A 33 19.26 -10.12 17.23
C ILE A 33 19.11 -9.04 18.29
N LEU A 34 18.71 -7.81 17.89
CA LEU A 34 18.47 -6.72 18.83
C LEU A 34 17.36 -7.03 19.83
N MET A 35 16.29 -7.72 19.40
CA MET A 35 15.22 -8.18 20.28
C MET A 35 15.73 -9.23 21.28
N ALA A 36 16.59 -10.15 20.85
CA ALA A 36 17.21 -11.12 21.76
C ALA A 36 18.09 -10.43 22.81
N ILE A 37 18.88 -9.43 22.40
CA ILE A 37 19.70 -8.61 23.33
C ILE A 37 18.79 -7.87 24.30
N ALA A 38 17.73 -7.22 23.83
CA ALA A 38 16.78 -6.49 24.67
C ALA A 38 16.11 -7.42 25.69
N THR A 39 15.70 -8.62 25.27
CA THR A 39 15.15 -9.66 26.16
C THR A 39 16.15 -10.08 27.23
N TYR A 40 17.40 -10.27 26.85
CA TYR A 40 18.46 -10.63 27.79
C TYR A 40 18.72 -9.52 28.82
N VAL A 41 18.82 -8.26 28.38
CA VAL A 41 18.99 -7.10 29.26
C VAL A 41 17.78 -6.96 30.21
N PHE A 42 16.57 -7.13 29.71
CA PHE A 42 15.36 -7.13 30.53
C PHE A 42 15.40 -8.26 31.58
N TRP A 43 15.81 -9.46 31.19
CA TRP A 43 15.94 -10.59 32.11
C TRP A 43 16.99 -10.34 33.20
N LEU A 44 18.12 -9.68 32.89
CA LEU A 44 19.12 -9.28 33.89
C LEU A 44 18.52 -8.33 34.94
N GLY A 45 17.61 -7.44 34.52
CA GLY A 45 16.92 -6.48 35.38
C GLY A 45 15.82 -7.07 36.28
N ARG A 46 15.41 -8.34 36.07
CA ARG A 46 14.22 -8.95 36.69
C ARG A 46 14.16 -8.84 38.24
N LYS A 47 15.31 -8.82 38.91
CA LYS A 47 15.38 -8.69 40.37
C LYS A 47 15.22 -7.26 40.89
N LYS A 48 15.29 -6.27 39.98
CA LYS A 48 15.15 -4.84 40.31
C LYS A 48 13.72 -4.31 40.08
N PHE A 49 12.87 -5.11 39.41
CA PHE A 49 11.50 -4.71 39.10
C PHE A 49 10.60 -4.87 40.32
N ILE A 50 9.62 -3.97 40.45
CA ILE A 50 8.58 -4.08 41.46
C ILE A 50 7.58 -5.14 41.01
N HIS A 51 7.47 -6.23 41.78
CA HIS A 51 6.52 -7.28 41.53
C HIS A 51 5.21 -6.98 42.27
N ILE A 52 4.16 -6.64 41.52
CA ILE A 52 2.82 -6.46 42.07
C ILE A 52 2.07 -7.76 41.88
N GLN A 53 1.58 -8.34 42.99
CA GLN A 53 0.80 -9.58 42.94
C GLN A 53 -0.53 -9.35 42.19
N PRO A 54 -0.93 -10.28 41.30
CA PRO A 54 -2.20 -10.19 40.60
C PRO A 54 -3.36 -10.29 41.60
N LYS A 55 -4.32 -9.36 41.52
CA LYS A 55 -5.51 -9.32 42.41
C LYS A 55 -6.54 -10.41 42.12
N GLY A 56 -6.32 -11.27 41.13
CA GLY A 56 -7.23 -12.36 40.76
C GLY A 56 -8.66 -11.86 40.47
N MET A 57 -9.67 -12.52 41.05
CA MET A 57 -11.10 -12.20 40.85
C MET A 57 -11.46 -10.80 41.35
N GLY A 58 -10.71 -10.26 42.33
CA GLY A 58 -10.89 -8.88 42.81
C GLY A 58 -10.69 -7.82 41.72
N PHE A 59 -9.73 -8.04 40.80
CA PHE A 59 -9.48 -7.18 39.66
C PHE A 59 -10.69 -7.15 38.71
N ILE A 60 -11.29 -8.31 38.40
CA ILE A 60 -12.46 -8.41 37.53
C ILE A 60 -13.65 -7.67 38.16
N ARG A 61 -13.90 -7.90 39.45
CA ARG A 61 -15.00 -7.25 40.17
C ARG A 61 -14.84 -5.73 40.23
N GLU A 62 -13.63 -5.22 40.42
CA GLU A 62 -13.32 -3.80 40.43
C GLU A 62 -13.49 -3.19 39.03
N THR A 63 -12.99 -3.85 37.98
CA THR A 63 -13.08 -3.41 36.59
C THR A 63 -14.55 -3.32 36.11
N PHE A 64 -15.35 -4.32 36.44
CA PHE A 64 -16.77 -4.38 36.06
C PHE A 64 -17.70 -3.75 37.13
N SER A 65 -17.16 -3.06 38.12
CA SER A 65 -17.96 -2.26 39.05
C SER A 65 -18.64 -1.10 38.30
N ARG A 66 -19.71 -0.54 38.91
CA ARG A 66 -20.42 0.63 38.34
C ARG A 66 -19.46 1.81 38.08
N GLU A 67 -18.50 2.02 38.97
CA GLU A 67 -17.52 3.09 38.86
C GLU A 67 -16.47 2.78 37.80
N GLY A 68 -15.96 1.54 37.76
CA GLY A 68 -15.04 1.06 36.71
C GLY A 68 -15.64 1.18 35.32
N LEU A 69 -16.85 0.68 35.10
CA LEU A 69 -17.57 0.78 33.84
C LEU A 69 -17.81 2.25 33.43
N ARG A 70 -18.21 3.12 34.36
CA ARG A 70 -18.38 4.56 34.07
C ARG A 70 -17.09 5.22 33.60
N THR A 71 -15.96 4.89 34.23
CA THR A 71 -14.64 5.41 33.83
C THR A 71 -14.24 4.88 32.46
N MET A 72 -14.41 3.57 32.23
CA MET A 72 -14.12 2.96 30.93
C MET A 72 -14.96 3.57 29.81
N THR A 73 -16.28 3.76 30.01
CA THR A 73 -17.17 4.35 29.00
C THR A 73 -16.75 5.78 28.65
N LYS A 74 -16.43 6.61 29.65
CA LYS A 74 -15.96 7.98 29.41
C LYS A 74 -14.68 8.02 28.58
N LEU A 75 -13.71 7.15 28.90
CA LEU A 75 -12.47 7.07 28.16
C LEU A 75 -12.67 6.42 26.77
N ALA A 76 -13.54 5.44 26.62
CA ALA A 76 -13.88 4.82 25.35
C ALA A 76 -14.44 5.84 24.34
N ILE A 77 -15.27 6.79 24.81
CA ILE A 77 -15.76 7.88 23.95
C ILE A 77 -14.60 8.73 23.43
N ILE A 78 -13.64 9.11 24.30
CA ILE A 78 -12.47 9.86 23.86
C ILE A 78 -11.63 9.03 22.89
N PHE A 79 -11.40 7.75 23.19
CA PHE A 79 -10.62 6.85 22.36
C PHE A 79 -11.27 6.53 21.01
N SER A 80 -12.58 6.68 20.86
CA SER A 80 -13.24 6.57 19.56
C SER A 80 -12.81 7.71 18.61
N PHE A 81 -12.59 8.93 19.10
CA PHE A 81 -12.00 10.01 18.30
C PHE A 81 -10.51 9.79 18.05
N VAL A 82 -9.79 9.21 19.02
CA VAL A 82 -8.38 8.84 18.82
C VAL A 82 -8.23 7.71 17.80
N ALA A 83 -9.23 6.83 17.65
CA ALA A 83 -9.23 5.82 16.60
C ALA A 83 -9.24 6.46 15.20
N VAL A 84 -9.96 7.56 14.99
CA VAL A 84 -9.93 8.33 13.74
C VAL A 84 -8.53 8.89 13.49
N PHE A 85 -7.88 9.44 14.52
CA PHE A 85 -6.48 9.88 14.43
C PHE A 85 -5.56 8.76 13.94
N TRP A 86 -5.64 7.55 14.52
CA TRP A 86 -4.82 6.41 14.14
C TRP A 86 -5.12 5.91 12.73
N ALA A 87 -6.40 5.93 12.31
CA ALA A 87 -6.78 5.60 10.94
C ALA A 87 -6.07 6.48 9.88
N LEU A 88 -5.86 7.75 10.22
CA LEU A 88 -5.13 8.70 9.38
C LEU A 88 -3.62 8.52 9.54
N PHE A 89 -3.13 8.49 10.76
CA PHE A 89 -1.69 8.45 11.06
C PHE A 89 -1.00 7.23 10.45
N ASP A 90 -1.57 6.04 10.58
CA ASP A 90 -0.95 4.79 10.11
C ASP A 90 -0.90 4.70 8.57
N GLN A 91 -1.60 5.56 7.84
CA GLN A 91 -1.46 5.69 6.39
C GLN A 91 -0.10 6.23 5.97
N THR A 92 0.66 6.84 6.87
CA THR A 92 2.06 7.22 6.61
C THR A 92 2.94 6.02 6.28
N GLY A 93 2.59 4.83 6.81
CA GLY A 93 3.27 3.56 6.54
C GLY A 93 2.82 2.88 5.24
N SER A 94 1.80 3.38 4.56
CA SER A 94 1.21 2.78 3.36
C SER A 94 1.04 3.79 2.23
N SER A 95 -0.05 4.52 2.17
CA SER A 95 -0.38 5.43 1.06
C SER A 95 0.62 6.57 0.90
N TRP A 96 1.20 7.10 1.98
CA TRP A 96 2.23 8.13 1.87
C TRP A 96 3.55 7.58 1.31
N VAL A 97 3.90 6.33 1.62
CA VAL A 97 5.09 5.67 1.02
C VAL A 97 4.89 5.46 -0.47
N LEU A 98 3.67 5.04 -0.89
CA LEU A 98 3.34 4.92 -2.32
C LEU A 98 3.39 6.28 -3.03
N GLN A 99 2.85 7.33 -2.42
CA GLN A 99 2.97 8.69 -2.98
C GLN A 99 4.43 9.11 -3.13
N ALA A 100 5.30 8.78 -2.15
CA ALA A 100 6.72 9.13 -2.21
C ALA A 100 7.46 8.48 -3.40
N GLU A 101 6.94 7.37 -3.97
CA GLU A 101 7.51 6.77 -5.19
C GLU A 101 7.37 7.70 -6.40
N ASP A 102 6.31 8.50 -6.45
CA ASP A 102 5.99 9.41 -7.54
C ASP A 102 6.60 10.81 -7.38
N LEU A 103 7.18 11.11 -6.22
CA LEU A 103 7.82 12.40 -5.93
C LEU A 103 9.28 12.46 -6.39
N ASN A 104 9.81 13.68 -6.54
CA ASN A 104 11.24 13.88 -6.68
C ASN A 104 11.93 13.68 -5.33
N ARG A 105 12.58 12.54 -5.17
CA ARG A 105 13.21 12.10 -3.91
C ARG A 105 14.63 12.63 -3.69
N ASN A 106 15.18 13.39 -4.64
CA ASN A 106 16.45 14.09 -4.45
C ASN A 106 16.19 15.37 -3.65
N TRP A 107 16.55 15.34 -2.38
CA TRP A 107 16.34 16.48 -1.48
C TRP A 107 17.56 16.67 -0.58
N LEU A 108 18.07 17.91 -0.51
CA LEU A 108 19.29 18.27 0.23
C LEU A 108 20.53 17.42 -0.15
N GLY A 109 20.67 17.05 -1.43
CA GLY A 109 21.79 16.25 -1.91
C GLY A 109 21.72 14.75 -1.57
N VAL A 110 20.65 14.30 -0.95
CA VAL A 110 20.39 12.88 -0.60
C VAL A 110 19.26 12.33 -1.46
N HIS A 111 19.44 11.13 -1.99
CA HIS A 111 18.39 10.37 -2.64
C HIS A 111 17.69 9.47 -1.63
N TRP A 112 16.45 9.81 -1.27
CA TRP A 112 15.66 9.09 -0.28
C TRP A 112 14.97 7.87 -0.88
N LEU A 113 15.00 6.74 -0.19
CA LEU A 113 14.11 5.61 -0.51
C LEU A 113 12.68 5.94 -0.03
N PRO A 114 11.62 5.48 -0.75
CA PRO A 114 10.25 5.82 -0.38
C PRO A 114 9.90 5.51 1.07
N SER A 115 10.31 4.34 1.57
CA SER A 115 10.06 3.92 2.95
C SER A 115 10.88 4.67 4.00
N GLN A 116 12.03 5.27 3.62
CA GLN A 116 12.86 6.05 4.55
C GLN A 116 12.22 7.38 4.95
N ILE A 117 11.26 7.88 4.16
CA ILE A 117 10.55 9.13 4.49
C ILE A 117 9.84 9.04 5.85
N GLN A 118 9.44 7.85 6.27
CA GLN A 118 8.84 7.64 7.59
C GLN A 118 9.78 7.97 8.76
N ALA A 119 11.11 7.96 8.54
CA ALA A 119 12.09 8.34 9.57
C ALA A 119 11.99 9.82 9.98
N ILE A 120 11.33 10.65 9.17
CA ILE A 120 11.11 12.07 9.46
C ILE A 120 10.24 12.23 10.72
N ASN A 121 9.19 11.41 10.88
CA ASN A 121 8.29 11.52 12.03
C ASN A 121 9.02 11.27 13.37
N PRO A 122 9.74 10.16 13.63
CA PRO A 122 10.44 9.95 14.88
C PRO A 122 11.45 11.04 15.26
N ILE A 123 12.20 11.55 14.28
CA ILE A 123 13.15 12.63 14.57
C ILE A 123 12.44 13.95 14.87
N MET A 124 11.36 14.23 14.14
CA MET A 124 10.53 15.41 14.41
C MET A 124 9.87 15.34 15.79
N ILE A 125 9.40 14.19 16.25
CA ILE A 125 8.87 14.00 17.62
C ILE A 125 9.91 14.41 18.66
N VAL A 126 11.14 13.93 18.52
CA VAL A 126 12.22 14.26 19.48
C VAL A 126 12.46 15.76 19.55
N ILE A 127 12.37 16.46 18.42
CA ILE A 127 12.57 17.91 18.32
C ILE A 127 11.31 18.66 18.77
N MET A 128 10.11 18.24 18.35
CA MET A 128 8.87 18.97 18.57
C MET A 128 8.35 18.85 20.00
N VAL A 129 8.56 17.73 20.69
CA VAL A 129 8.10 17.56 22.08
C VAL A 129 8.62 18.69 22.99
N PRO A 130 9.93 19.02 23.02
CA PRO A 130 10.42 20.17 23.77
C PRO A 130 9.85 21.51 23.29
N ILE A 131 9.73 21.71 21.98
CA ILE A 131 9.19 22.95 21.40
C ILE A 131 7.73 23.16 21.84
N PHE A 132 6.92 22.11 21.82
CA PHE A 132 5.54 22.18 22.30
C PHE A 132 5.48 22.39 23.81
N ALA A 133 6.27 21.63 24.60
CA ALA A 133 6.23 21.71 26.07
C ALA A 133 6.69 23.05 26.61
N PHE A 134 7.76 23.61 26.09
CA PHE A 134 8.37 24.83 26.59
C PHE A 134 8.03 26.09 25.81
N GLY A 135 7.58 25.98 24.58
CA GLY A 135 7.25 27.10 23.69
C GLY A 135 5.75 27.22 23.40
N ILE A 136 5.20 26.30 22.62
CA ILE A 136 3.85 26.43 22.04
C ILE A 136 2.76 26.36 23.12
N TYR A 137 2.80 25.36 23.99
CA TYR A 137 1.77 25.21 25.05
C TYR A 137 1.72 26.38 26.01
N PRO A 138 2.86 26.91 26.55
CA PRO A 138 2.83 28.08 27.42
C PRO A 138 2.31 29.34 26.72
N VAL A 139 2.57 29.51 25.41
CA VAL A 139 2.06 30.66 24.64
C VAL A 139 0.56 30.54 24.44
N LEU A 140 0.08 29.37 24.02
CA LEU A 140 -1.35 29.11 23.81
C LEU A 140 -2.15 29.22 25.10
N ASP A 141 -1.58 28.73 26.22
CA ASP A 141 -2.25 28.76 27.53
C ASP A 141 -2.47 30.20 28.06
N LYS A 142 -1.66 31.18 27.62
CA LYS A 142 -1.87 32.61 27.89
C LYS A 142 -3.09 33.18 27.14
N VAL A 143 -3.46 32.62 25.99
CA VAL A 143 -4.59 33.08 25.18
C VAL A 143 -5.89 32.41 25.63
N PHE A 144 -5.83 31.12 25.91
CA PHE A 144 -6.99 30.33 26.41
C PHE A 144 -6.50 29.11 27.20
N PRO A 145 -7.23 28.68 28.26
CA PRO A 145 -6.81 27.54 29.09
C PRO A 145 -6.67 26.25 28.27
N LEU A 146 -5.46 25.69 28.19
CA LEU A 146 -5.11 24.57 27.38
C LEU A 146 -5.33 23.24 28.12
N THR A 147 -6.59 22.82 28.25
CA THR A 147 -6.94 21.52 28.85
C THR A 147 -6.53 20.34 27.97
N PRO A 148 -6.33 19.11 28.52
CA PRO A 148 -6.00 17.93 27.71
C PRO A 148 -6.95 17.68 26.53
N LEU A 149 -8.28 17.81 26.75
CA LEU A 149 -9.27 17.63 25.70
C LEU A 149 -9.16 18.70 24.59
N ARG A 150 -8.84 19.95 24.96
CA ARG A 150 -8.61 21.01 23.96
C ARG A 150 -7.36 20.73 23.12
N LYS A 151 -6.27 20.24 23.74
CA LYS A 151 -5.07 19.82 23.00
C LYS A 151 -5.42 18.74 21.97
N VAL A 152 -6.16 17.71 22.40
CA VAL A 152 -6.61 16.64 21.51
C VAL A 152 -7.48 17.18 20.37
N SER A 153 -8.45 18.04 20.66
CA SER A 153 -9.32 18.63 19.62
C SER A 153 -8.54 19.44 18.60
N ILE A 154 -7.63 20.33 19.06
CA ILE A 154 -6.78 21.12 18.16
C ILE A 154 -5.89 20.19 17.34
N GLY A 155 -5.30 19.17 17.96
CA GLY A 155 -4.46 18.19 17.27
C GLY A 155 -5.21 17.46 16.16
N LEU A 156 -6.46 17.07 16.37
CA LEU A 156 -7.30 16.44 15.33
C LEU A 156 -7.52 17.40 14.13
N PHE A 157 -7.79 18.69 14.37
CA PHE A 157 -7.88 19.66 13.28
C PHE A 157 -6.55 19.87 12.55
N VAL A 158 -5.43 19.89 13.26
CA VAL A 158 -4.09 19.96 12.65
C VAL A 158 -3.82 18.74 11.77
N MET A 159 -4.31 17.55 12.15
CA MET A 159 -4.24 16.34 11.32
C MET A 159 -4.94 16.53 9.96
N VAL A 160 -6.14 17.09 9.98
CA VAL A 160 -6.91 17.39 8.74
C VAL A 160 -6.09 18.29 7.80
N ILE A 161 -5.40 19.31 8.33
CA ILE A 161 -4.55 20.20 7.53
C ILE A 161 -3.38 19.42 6.90
N GLY A 162 -2.76 18.50 7.65
CA GLY A 162 -1.69 17.62 7.15
C GLY A 162 -2.16 16.76 5.98
N PHE A 163 -3.33 16.15 6.11
CA PHE A 163 -3.94 15.33 5.03
C PHE A 163 -4.36 16.17 3.83
N ALA A 164 -4.96 17.34 4.03
CA ALA A 164 -5.29 18.27 2.95
C ALA A 164 -4.05 18.63 2.13
N MET A 165 -2.91 18.83 2.80
CA MET A 165 -1.65 19.12 2.10
C MET A 165 -1.19 17.94 1.25
N VAL A 166 -1.23 16.72 1.78
CA VAL A 166 -0.88 15.51 1.02
C VAL A 166 -1.84 15.32 -0.16
N SER A 167 -3.12 15.62 0.01
CA SER A 167 -4.13 15.59 -1.06
C SER A 167 -3.77 16.54 -2.19
N VAL A 168 -3.34 17.78 -1.88
CA VAL A 168 -2.87 18.77 -2.87
C VAL A 168 -1.61 18.29 -3.59
N VAL A 169 -0.65 17.72 -2.85
CA VAL A 169 0.56 17.12 -3.45
C VAL A 169 0.19 16.01 -4.43
N GLN A 170 -0.78 15.16 -4.06
CA GLN A 170 -1.27 14.12 -4.96
C GLN A 170 -1.96 14.67 -6.20
N GLN A 171 -2.72 15.76 -6.10
CA GLN A 171 -3.29 16.41 -7.28
C GLN A 171 -2.22 16.86 -8.28
N TRP A 172 -1.07 17.31 -7.81
CA TRP A 172 0.04 17.64 -8.71
C TRP A 172 0.62 16.39 -9.39
N VAL A 173 0.71 15.27 -8.66
CA VAL A 173 1.14 13.98 -9.24
C VAL A 173 0.14 13.49 -10.28
N ASP A 174 -1.17 13.54 -10.00
CA ASP A 174 -2.25 13.15 -10.91
C ASP A 174 -2.28 14.01 -12.20
N GLN A 175 -1.74 15.23 -12.13
CA GLN A 175 -1.54 16.11 -13.29
C GLN A 175 -0.24 15.83 -14.06
N GLY A 176 0.52 14.78 -13.69
CA GLY A 176 1.78 14.40 -14.32
C GLY A 176 2.99 15.21 -13.85
N GLN A 177 2.85 16.04 -12.82
CA GLN A 177 3.97 16.75 -12.21
C GLN A 177 4.79 15.81 -11.33
N GLN A 178 6.01 16.20 -11.00
CA GLN A 178 6.88 15.50 -10.06
C GLN A 178 7.31 16.47 -8.95
N PRO A 179 6.43 16.77 -7.98
CA PRO A 179 6.76 17.68 -6.90
C PRO A 179 7.90 17.15 -6.02
N SER A 180 8.61 18.06 -5.37
CA SER A 180 9.68 17.67 -4.43
C SER A 180 9.12 16.93 -3.23
N ILE A 181 9.86 15.93 -2.75
CA ILE A 181 9.55 15.22 -1.49
C ILE A 181 9.54 16.17 -0.27
N GLY A 182 10.14 17.35 -0.39
CA GLY A 182 10.09 18.39 0.63
C GLY A 182 8.66 18.80 1.03
N TRP A 183 7.70 18.74 0.11
CA TRP A 183 6.29 18.99 0.41
C TRP A 183 5.69 17.91 1.32
N GLN A 184 6.05 16.66 1.10
CA GLN A 184 5.62 15.57 1.98
C GLN A 184 6.32 15.66 3.36
N ILE A 185 7.60 16.07 3.41
CA ILE A 185 8.30 16.33 4.67
C ILE A 185 7.60 17.44 5.46
N PHE A 186 7.14 18.49 4.80
CA PHE A 186 6.37 19.56 5.45
C PHE A 186 5.02 19.04 5.97
N ALA A 187 4.34 18.19 5.22
CA ALA A 187 3.12 17.51 5.69
C ALA A 187 3.41 16.63 6.93
N TYR A 188 4.56 15.94 6.97
CA TYR A 188 5.01 15.22 8.17
C TYR A 188 5.22 16.14 9.38
N ALA A 189 5.70 17.36 9.19
CA ALA A 189 5.84 18.32 10.29
C ALA A 189 4.47 18.68 10.89
N ILE A 190 3.47 18.90 10.04
CA ILE A 190 2.09 19.18 10.49
C ILE A 190 1.50 17.94 11.19
N LEU A 191 1.64 16.78 10.61
CA LEU A 191 1.17 15.51 11.17
C LEU A 191 1.82 15.20 12.51
N THR A 192 3.13 15.39 12.66
CA THR A 192 3.87 15.19 13.91
C THR A 192 3.43 16.19 14.98
N SER A 193 3.13 17.43 14.59
CA SER A 193 2.53 18.43 15.51
C SER A 193 1.19 17.94 16.06
N SER A 194 0.35 17.35 15.21
CA SER A 194 -0.90 16.71 15.63
C SER A 194 -0.63 15.53 16.58
N GLU A 195 0.33 14.69 16.27
CA GLU A 195 0.69 13.52 17.09
C GLU A 195 1.12 13.93 18.51
N VAL A 196 1.95 14.97 18.65
CA VAL A 196 2.34 15.51 19.97
C VAL A 196 1.12 15.96 20.76
N MET A 197 0.13 16.57 20.09
CA MET A 197 -1.08 17.08 20.75
C MET A 197 -2.09 15.98 21.06
N VAL A 198 -2.22 14.94 20.24
CA VAL A 198 -3.22 13.88 20.39
C VAL A 198 -2.64 12.70 21.16
N SER A 199 -1.64 12.02 20.59
CA SER A 199 -1.15 10.72 21.08
C SER A 199 -0.56 10.85 22.48
N ILE A 200 0.38 11.77 22.67
CA ILE A 200 1.05 11.95 23.98
C ILE A 200 0.05 12.42 25.03
N THR A 201 -0.80 13.41 24.69
CA THR A 201 -1.81 13.93 25.63
C THR A 201 -2.85 12.88 25.99
N CYS A 202 -3.34 12.08 25.04
CA CYS A 202 -4.28 11.02 25.34
C CYS A 202 -3.68 9.91 26.20
N LEU A 203 -2.43 9.54 25.94
CA LEU A 203 -1.72 8.56 26.75
C LEU A 203 -1.54 9.03 28.20
N GLU A 204 -1.09 10.26 28.38
CA GLU A 204 -0.94 10.89 29.70
C GLU A 204 -2.29 11.02 30.42
N PHE A 205 -3.31 11.51 29.73
CA PHE A 205 -4.66 11.65 30.24
C PHE A 205 -5.24 10.30 30.66
N ALA A 206 -5.13 9.29 29.82
CA ALA A 206 -5.56 7.93 30.13
C ALA A 206 -4.89 7.39 31.39
N TYR A 207 -3.58 7.57 31.50
CA TYR A 207 -2.81 7.07 32.62
C TYR A 207 -3.11 7.81 33.93
N THR A 208 -3.37 9.12 33.89
CA THR A 208 -3.67 9.95 35.06
C THR A 208 -5.12 9.78 35.56
N GLN A 209 -6.07 9.57 34.66
CA GLN A 209 -7.49 9.34 35.00
C GLN A 209 -7.76 7.91 35.43
N ALA A 210 -6.84 6.98 35.17
CA ALA A 210 -7.00 5.58 35.52
C ALA A 210 -6.85 5.33 37.01
N PRO A 211 -7.78 4.66 37.70
CA PRO A 211 -7.57 4.08 39.01
C PRO A 211 -6.33 3.18 38.98
N ARG A 212 -5.57 3.17 40.10
CA ARG A 212 -4.29 2.42 40.15
C ARG A 212 -4.41 0.96 39.75
N SER A 213 -5.53 0.33 40.07
CA SER A 213 -5.87 -1.07 39.76
C SER A 213 -6.27 -1.28 38.28
N MET A 214 -6.78 -0.28 37.61
CA MET A 214 -7.32 -0.39 36.25
C MET A 214 -6.39 0.14 35.15
N LYS A 215 -5.17 0.58 35.49
CA LYS A 215 -4.24 1.18 34.52
C LYS A 215 -3.98 0.29 33.31
N SER A 216 -3.82 -1.02 33.51
CA SER A 216 -3.59 -1.97 32.42
C SER A 216 -4.80 -2.10 31.48
N VAL A 217 -6.02 -2.08 32.01
CA VAL A 217 -7.26 -2.11 31.21
C VAL A 217 -7.40 -0.84 30.37
N ILE A 218 -7.13 0.31 30.98
CA ILE A 218 -7.25 1.59 30.28
C ILE A 218 -6.16 1.73 29.22
N MET A 219 -4.96 1.23 29.47
CA MET A 219 -3.92 1.14 28.44
C MET A 219 -4.31 0.17 27.31
N ALA A 220 -4.97 -0.94 27.62
CA ALA A 220 -5.51 -1.83 26.61
C ALA A 220 -6.60 -1.17 25.75
N LEU A 221 -7.49 -0.37 26.36
CA LEU A 221 -8.49 0.44 25.63
C LEU A 221 -7.83 1.49 24.73
N PHE A 222 -6.76 2.13 25.18
CA PHE A 222 -5.98 3.05 24.33
C PHE A 222 -5.38 2.31 23.12
N LEU A 223 -4.73 1.16 23.32
CA LEU A 223 -4.20 0.35 22.21
C LEU A 223 -5.31 -0.19 21.30
N MET A 224 -6.49 -0.48 21.85
CA MET A 224 -7.65 -0.89 21.05
C MET A 224 -8.10 0.25 20.11
N SER A 225 -7.93 1.52 20.47
CA SER A 225 -8.21 2.64 19.55
C SER A 225 -7.35 2.60 18.30
N VAL A 226 -6.08 2.20 18.41
CA VAL A 226 -5.18 1.98 17.26
C VAL A 226 -5.73 0.87 16.37
N ALA A 227 -6.07 -0.27 16.96
CA ALA A 227 -6.62 -1.42 16.23
C ALA A 227 -7.94 -1.07 15.51
N LEU A 228 -8.84 -0.32 16.17
CA LEU A 228 -10.09 0.14 15.59
C LEU A 228 -9.85 1.11 14.42
N GLY A 229 -8.88 2.02 14.53
CA GLY A 229 -8.49 2.93 13.45
C GLY A 229 -8.02 2.15 12.21
N ASN A 230 -7.14 1.19 12.41
CA ASN A 230 -6.64 0.34 11.33
C ASN A 230 -7.72 -0.55 10.73
N PHE A 231 -8.63 -1.08 11.55
CA PHE A 231 -9.78 -1.85 11.08
C PHE A 231 -10.72 -1.00 10.21
N PHE A 232 -10.97 0.25 10.61
CA PHE A 232 -11.74 1.20 9.79
C PHE A 232 -11.06 1.44 8.43
N THR A 233 -9.75 1.73 8.41
CA THR A 233 -8.99 1.93 7.17
C THR A 233 -9.01 0.68 6.28
N ALA A 234 -8.86 -0.50 6.88
CA ALA A 234 -8.96 -1.77 6.15
C ALA A 234 -10.36 -1.98 5.54
N GLY A 235 -11.42 -1.62 6.29
CA GLY A 235 -12.80 -1.66 5.81
C GLY A 235 -13.02 -0.73 4.61
N VAL A 236 -12.55 0.52 4.70
CA VAL A 236 -12.61 1.47 3.59
C VAL A 236 -11.86 0.93 2.37
N ASN A 237 -10.63 0.46 2.55
CA ASN A 237 -9.83 -0.10 1.46
C ASN A 237 -10.49 -1.31 0.80
N SER A 238 -11.15 -2.17 1.58
CA SER A 238 -11.92 -3.30 1.04
C SER A 238 -13.13 -2.84 0.24
N PHE A 239 -13.83 -1.81 0.72
CA PHE A 239 -15.05 -1.29 0.08
C PHE A 239 -14.76 -0.56 -1.25
N ILE A 240 -13.64 0.17 -1.34
CA ILE A 240 -13.29 0.93 -2.55
C ILE A 240 -12.64 0.07 -3.64
N GLN A 241 -12.18 -1.14 -3.32
CA GLN A 241 -11.57 -2.04 -4.32
C GLN A 241 -12.62 -2.67 -5.22
N VAL A 242 -12.41 -2.52 -6.52
CA VAL A 242 -13.18 -3.25 -7.54
C VAL A 242 -12.63 -4.68 -7.65
N PRO A 243 -13.48 -5.71 -7.62
CA PRO A 243 -13.03 -7.09 -7.77
C PRO A 243 -12.24 -7.29 -9.07
N ASN A 244 -11.12 -8.02 -8.99
CA ASN A 244 -10.30 -8.35 -10.15
C ASN A 244 -10.66 -9.75 -10.66
N GLN A 245 -11.19 -9.83 -11.87
CA GLN A 245 -11.61 -11.09 -12.48
C GLN A 245 -10.45 -12.09 -12.69
N LEU A 246 -9.21 -11.61 -12.79
CA LEU A 246 -8.05 -12.47 -13.03
C LEU A 246 -7.56 -13.21 -11.79
N VAL A 247 -8.01 -12.83 -10.58
CA VAL A 247 -7.53 -13.42 -9.31
C VAL A 247 -7.79 -14.91 -9.24
N ALA A 248 -9.00 -15.36 -9.60
CA ALA A 248 -9.35 -16.78 -9.56
C ALA A 248 -8.46 -17.62 -10.49
N ALA A 249 -8.24 -17.16 -11.73
CA ALA A 249 -7.37 -17.83 -12.69
C ALA A 249 -5.90 -17.80 -12.26
N THR A 250 -5.43 -16.72 -11.65
CA THR A 250 -4.06 -16.60 -11.14
C THR A 250 -3.83 -17.55 -9.95
N SER A 251 -4.77 -17.61 -9.02
CA SER A 251 -4.74 -18.54 -7.87
C SER A 251 -4.78 -20.00 -8.34
N LEU A 252 -5.62 -20.31 -9.32
CA LEU A 252 -5.71 -21.62 -9.93
C LEU A 252 -4.38 -22.01 -10.61
N ASN A 253 -3.75 -21.08 -11.34
CA ASN A 253 -2.44 -21.28 -11.92
C ASN A 253 -1.37 -21.59 -10.85
N MET A 254 -1.36 -20.86 -9.73
CA MET A 254 -0.45 -21.15 -8.61
C MET A 254 -0.65 -22.56 -8.07
N THR A 255 -1.89 -23.01 -7.94
CA THR A 255 -2.23 -24.37 -7.48
C THR A 255 -1.79 -25.44 -8.48
N ILE A 256 -1.99 -25.21 -9.79
CA ILE A 256 -1.53 -26.11 -10.87
C ILE A 256 0.00 -26.25 -10.88
N GLN A 257 0.72 -25.20 -10.49
CA GLN A 257 2.19 -25.20 -10.44
C GLN A 257 2.76 -25.60 -9.07
N ALA A 258 1.90 -25.82 -8.07
CA ALA A 258 2.35 -26.17 -6.71
C ALA A 258 3.10 -27.51 -6.72
N LYS A 259 4.17 -27.57 -5.92
CA LYS A 259 5.04 -28.74 -5.74
C LYS A 259 5.02 -29.17 -4.28
N ASP A 260 5.21 -30.47 -4.03
CA ASP A 260 5.42 -31.02 -2.71
C ASP A 260 6.82 -30.68 -2.18
N LYS A 261 7.11 -31.14 -0.94
CA LYS A 261 8.44 -30.94 -0.30
C LYS A 261 9.60 -31.57 -1.09
N ASN A 262 9.31 -32.52 -1.99
CA ASN A 262 10.30 -33.22 -2.79
C ASN A 262 10.41 -32.63 -4.22
N GLY A 263 9.74 -31.49 -4.49
CA GLY A 263 9.76 -30.80 -5.77
C GLY A 263 8.85 -31.44 -6.83
N LYS A 264 8.04 -32.46 -6.50
CA LYS A 264 7.10 -33.11 -7.41
C LYS A 264 5.80 -32.28 -7.48
N LYS A 265 5.23 -32.11 -8.69
CA LYS A 265 3.94 -31.41 -8.85
C LYS A 265 2.84 -32.11 -8.06
N LEU A 266 2.05 -31.34 -7.31
CA LEU A 266 0.89 -31.84 -6.55
C LEU A 266 -0.20 -32.38 -7.48
N LEU A 267 -0.41 -31.70 -8.63
CA LEU A 267 -1.34 -32.10 -9.67
C LEU A 267 -0.54 -32.70 -10.83
N SER A 268 -0.49 -34.01 -10.91
CA SER A 268 0.35 -34.73 -11.88
C SER A 268 -0.41 -35.13 -13.14
N THR A 269 -1.74 -35.27 -13.06
CA THR A 269 -2.57 -35.70 -14.18
C THR A 269 -3.42 -34.57 -14.74
N GLN A 270 -3.76 -34.65 -16.04
CA GLN A 270 -4.67 -33.69 -16.67
C GLN A 270 -6.09 -33.79 -16.09
N GLU A 271 -6.48 -34.95 -15.61
CA GLU A 271 -7.78 -35.21 -15.00
C GLU A 271 -7.91 -34.45 -13.66
N ASP A 272 -6.86 -34.48 -12.83
CA ASP A 272 -6.83 -33.70 -11.56
C ASP A 272 -6.96 -32.19 -11.81
N ILE A 273 -6.28 -31.69 -12.86
CA ILE A 273 -6.36 -30.28 -13.24
C ILE A 273 -7.78 -29.93 -13.73
N LEU A 274 -8.39 -30.75 -14.57
CA LEU A 274 -9.75 -30.54 -15.05
C LEU A 274 -10.78 -30.58 -13.91
N LYS A 275 -10.63 -31.50 -12.96
CA LYS A 275 -11.48 -31.57 -11.78
C LYS A 275 -11.34 -30.30 -10.91
N LEU A 276 -10.12 -29.82 -10.67
CA LEU A 276 -9.88 -28.60 -9.92
C LEU A 276 -10.47 -27.38 -10.62
N THR A 277 -10.30 -27.24 -11.95
CA THR A 277 -10.82 -26.10 -12.71
C THR A 277 -12.34 -26.06 -12.74
N SER A 278 -13.00 -27.22 -12.81
CA SER A 278 -14.47 -27.28 -12.74
C SER A 278 -15.04 -26.91 -11.37
N GLN A 279 -14.26 -27.12 -10.29
CA GLN A 279 -14.62 -26.76 -8.93
C GLN A 279 -14.28 -25.30 -8.58
N THR A 280 -13.28 -24.73 -9.25
CA THR A 280 -12.87 -23.33 -9.03
C THR A 280 -13.85 -22.40 -9.75
N LYS A 281 -14.39 -21.44 -9.00
CA LYS A 281 -15.33 -20.43 -9.53
C LYS A 281 -14.62 -19.09 -9.70
N ASP A 282 -14.97 -18.39 -10.78
CA ASP A 282 -14.62 -16.99 -10.96
C ASP A 282 -15.49 -16.09 -10.04
N ILE A 283 -15.29 -14.79 -10.11
CA ILE A 283 -16.06 -13.81 -9.29
C ILE A 283 -17.57 -13.79 -9.65
N ASN A 284 -17.94 -14.25 -10.85
CA ASN A 284 -19.32 -14.35 -11.31
C ASN A 284 -19.95 -15.71 -10.97
N GLY A 285 -19.20 -16.60 -10.30
CA GLY A 285 -19.65 -17.95 -9.94
C GLY A 285 -19.55 -18.97 -11.06
N ASN A 286 -18.92 -18.64 -12.21
CA ASN A 286 -18.75 -19.52 -13.35
C ASN A 286 -17.51 -20.42 -13.20
N SER A 287 -17.54 -21.60 -13.77
CA SER A 287 -16.37 -22.50 -13.82
C SER A 287 -15.31 -21.94 -14.76
N ILE A 288 -14.03 -22.23 -14.46
CA ILE A 288 -12.91 -21.85 -15.31
C ILE A 288 -12.61 -23.01 -16.28
N GLN A 289 -12.50 -22.73 -17.58
CA GLN A 289 -12.14 -23.72 -18.56
C GLN A 289 -10.61 -23.82 -18.71
N TYR A 290 -10.07 -25.04 -18.79
CA TYR A 290 -8.65 -25.32 -18.99
C TYR A 290 -8.44 -25.91 -20.37
N ILE A 291 -7.53 -25.34 -21.16
CA ILE A 291 -7.15 -25.82 -22.47
C ILE A 291 -5.63 -25.98 -22.54
N THR A 292 -5.18 -27.20 -22.87
CA THR A 292 -3.76 -27.45 -23.16
C THR A 292 -3.44 -26.98 -24.58
N ASN A 293 -2.32 -26.29 -24.71
CA ASN A 293 -1.78 -25.86 -26.00
C ASN A 293 -0.54 -26.70 -26.35
N GLN A 294 -0.03 -26.50 -27.55
CA GLN A 294 1.23 -27.12 -27.98
C GLN A 294 2.39 -26.74 -27.02
N GLU A 295 3.41 -27.59 -26.93
CA GLU A 295 4.62 -27.39 -26.08
C GLU A 295 4.38 -27.33 -24.56
N GLY A 296 3.22 -27.87 -24.09
CA GLY A 296 2.89 -27.88 -22.64
C GLY A 296 2.50 -26.55 -22.06
N SER A 297 2.31 -25.53 -22.88
CA SER A 297 1.63 -24.27 -22.44
C SER A 297 0.11 -24.53 -22.35
N TYR A 298 -0.59 -23.72 -21.57
CA TYR A 298 -2.04 -23.86 -21.38
C TYR A 298 -2.73 -22.51 -21.28
N THR A 299 -4.04 -22.54 -21.48
CA THR A 299 -4.90 -21.36 -21.38
C THR A 299 -6.01 -21.62 -20.38
N LEU A 300 -6.22 -20.69 -19.45
CA LEU A 300 -7.39 -20.63 -18.60
C LEU A 300 -8.37 -19.62 -19.23
N ILE A 301 -9.64 -20.01 -19.33
CA ILE A 301 -10.70 -19.16 -19.89
C ILE A 301 -11.73 -18.92 -18.80
N LEU A 302 -12.01 -17.64 -18.55
CA LEU A 302 -13.14 -17.19 -17.74
C LEU A 302 -14.24 -16.75 -18.70
N ALA A 303 -15.48 -17.19 -18.45
CA ALA A 303 -16.63 -16.91 -19.31
C ALA A 303 -17.13 -15.45 -19.21
N GLY A 304 -16.56 -14.65 -18.30
CA GLY A 304 -17.00 -13.27 -18.09
C GLY A 304 -18.41 -13.19 -17.49
N LYS A 305 -19.06 -12.05 -17.70
CA LYS A 305 -20.35 -11.74 -17.07
C LYS A 305 -21.52 -12.61 -17.59
N ASP A 306 -21.50 -12.98 -18.86
CA ASP A 306 -22.58 -13.75 -19.47
C ASP A 306 -22.56 -15.24 -19.13
N GLY A 307 -21.49 -15.73 -18.51
CA GLY A 307 -21.34 -17.13 -18.07
C GLY A 307 -21.21 -18.13 -19.21
N THR A 308 -21.07 -17.68 -20.47
CA THR A 308 -21.06 -18.51 -21.67
C THR A 308 -19.70 -18.43 -22.35
N PHE A 309 -19.06 -19.58 -22.57
CA PHE A 309 -17.79 -19.62 -23.29
C PHE A 309 -17.98 -19.42 -24.81
N GLY A 310 -16.99 -18.79 -25.46
CA GLY A 310 -17.00 -18.49 -26.86
C GLY A 310 -17.56 -17.12 -27.23
N THR A 311 -17.80 -16.27 -26.24
CA THR A 311 -18.36 -14.93 -26.45
C THR A 311 -17.30 -13.84 -26.38
N THR A 312 -17.71 -12.60 -26.63
CA THR A 312 -16.85 -11.41 -26.54
C THR A 312 -16.50 -11.03 -25.09
N THR A 313 -17.19 -11.60 -24.09
CA THR A 313 -16.90 -11.38 -22.67
C THR A 313 -15.81 -12.31 -22.15
N ASP A 314 -15.40 -13.32 -22.91
CA ASP A 314 -14.34 -14.26 -22.53
C ASP A 314 -13.01 -13.56 -22.24
N ILE A 315 -12.40 -13.95 -21.12
CA ILE A 315 -11.05 -13.55 -20.74
C ILE A 315 -10.17 -14.80 -20.83
N ARG A 316 -9.11 -14.76 -21.63
CA ARG A 316 -8.21 -15.88 -21.85
C ARG A 316 -6.81 -15.57 -21.35
N LEU A 317 -6.36 -16.29 -20.33
CA LEU A 317 -5.03 -16.19 -19.78
C LEU A 317 -4.15 -17.33 -20.29
N LYS A 318 -3.12 -17.00 -21.05
CA LYS A 318 -2.16 -17.98 -21.55
C LYS A 318 -0.96 -18.06 -20.61
N PHE A 319 -0.60 -19.29 -20.22
CA PHE A 319 0.53 -19.60 -19.36
C PHE A 319 1.54 -20.50 -20.08
N SER A 320 2.85 -20.31 -19.76
CA SER A 320 3.90 -21.25 -20.17
C SER A 320 3.80 -22.56 -19.38
N LYS A 321 4.54 -23.59 -19.81
CA LYS A 321 4.69 -24.86 -19.08
C LYS A 321 5.10 -24.68 -17.62
N GLY A 322 5.89 -23.64 -17.30
CA GLY A 322 6.30 -23.28 -15.93
C GLY A 322 5.35 -22.33 -15.20
N GLY A 323 4.13 -22.09 -15.71
CA GLY A 323 3.13 -21.24 -15.05
C GLY A 323 3.36 -19.73 -15.18
N LYS A 324 4.35 -19.28 -15.95
CA LYS A 324 4.52 -17.84 -16.22
C LYS A 324 3.40 -17.38 -17.15
N GLN A 325 2.67 -16.34 -16.76
CA GLN A 325 1.67 -15.72 -17.63
C GLN A 325 2.34 -15.11 -18.86
N ILE A 326 1.91 -15.55 -20.05
CA ILE A 326 2.45 -15.10 -21.34
C ILE A 326 1.60 -13.97 -21.90
N ALA A 327 0.27 -14.09 -21.79
CA ALA A 327 -0.66 -13.13 -22.37
C ALA A 327 -2.03 -13.18 -21.68
N VAL A 328 -2.67 -12.00 -21.65
CA VAL A 328 -4.13 -11.87 -21.44
C VAL A 328 -4.73 -11.47 -22.78
N LYS A 329 -5.76 -12.19 -23.21
CA LYS A 329 -6.52 -11.91 -24.43
C LYS A 329 -7.97 -11.62 -24.05
N THR A 330 -8.46 -10.47 -24.48
CA THR A 330 -9.85 -10.05 -24.41
C THR A 330 -10.28 -9.57 -25.80
N ALA A 331 -11.56 -9.45 -26.04
CA ALA A 331 -12.07 -8.88 -27.31
C ALA A 331 -11.57 -7.44 -27.53
N GLU A 332 -11.36 -6.69 -26.44
CA GLU A 332 -10.95 -5.28 -26.49
C GLU A 332 -9.47 -5.03 -26.80
N LYS A 333 -8.64 -6.07 -26.85
CA LYS A 333 -7.18 -5.90 -27.01
C LYS A 333 -6.80 -5.03 -28.20
N THR A 334 -7.51 -5.14 -29.32
CA THR A 334 -7.24 -4.39 -30.55
C THR A 334 -7.56 -2.90 -30.39
N ASN A 335 -8.73 -2.56 -29.82
CA ASN A 335 -9.16 -1.19 -29.59
C ASN A 335 -8.26 -0.49 -28.58
N LEU A 336 -7.91 -1.18 -27.47
CA LEU A 336 -6.99 -0.69 -26.45
C LEU A 336 -5.59 -0.42 -27.03
N ASN A 337 -5.06 -1.31 -27.88
CA ASN A 337 -3.78 -1.12 -28.55
C ASN A 337 -3.81 0.05 -29.54
N THR A 338 -4.91 0.22 -30.28
CA THR A 338 -5.08 1.37 -31.18
C THR A 338 -5.07 2.67 -30.40
N ALA A 339 -5.75 2.72 -29.27
CA ALA A 339 -5.73 3.88 -28.36
C ALA A 339 -4.32 4.11 -27.77
N PHE A 340 -3.64 3.06 -27.35
CA PHE A 340 -2.26 3.13 -26.86
C PHE A 340 -1.32 3.76 -27.90
N VAL A 341 -1.40 3.33 -29.17
CA VAL A 341 -0.55 3.88 -30.24
C VAL A 341 -0.82 5.39 -30.43
N LYS A 342 -2.07 5.84 -30.35
CA LYS A 342 -2.38 7.29 -30.41
C LYS A 342 -1.77 8.06 -29.23
N ILE A 343 -1.87 7.54 -28.02
CA ILE A 343 -1.27 8.18 -26.82
C ILE A 343 0.26 8.18 -26.92
N LYS A 344 0.88 7.09 -27.39
CA LYS A 344 2.31 7.03 -27.63
C LYS A 344 2.76 8.04 -28.67
N SER A 345 2.06 8.15 -29.80
CA SER A 345 2.35 9.17 -30.82
C SER A 345 2.28 10.60 -30.30
N TYR A 346 1.26 10.90 -29.47
CA TYR A 346 1.19 12.18 -28.77
C TYR A 346 2.42 12.40 -27.87
N PHE A 347 2.79 11.42 -27.05
CA PHE A 347 3.93 11.46 -26.16
C PHE A 347 5.24 11.74 -26.92
N ASP A 348 5.50 11.03 -28.01
CA ASP A 348 6.70 11.18 -28.85
C ASP A 348 6.77 12.59 -29.47
N SER A 349 5.61 13.16 -29.85
CA SER A 349 5.50 14.50 -30.46
C SER A 349 5.54 15.65 -29.43
N ASN A 350 5.29 15.37 -28.14
CA ASN A 350 5.17 16.40 -27.09
C ASN A 350 6.29 16.30 -26.04
N LYS A 351 7.54 16.24 -26.47
CA LYS A 351 8.75 16.21 -25.61
C LYS A 351 8.69 15.12 -24.53
N ASN A 352 8.20 13.96 -24.90
CA ASN A 352 8.05 12.80 -24.00
C ASN A 352 7.18 13.10 -22.76
N THR A 353 6.10 13.84 -22.97
CA THR A 353 5.14 14.19 -21.93
C THR A 353 3.78 13.55 -22.24
N LEU A 354 3.19 12.87 -21.25
CA LEU A 354 1.85 12.30 -21.37
C LEU A 354 0.77 13.39 -21.43
N PRO A 355 -0.33 13.17 -22.16
CA PRO A 355 -1.45 14.11 -22.14
C PRO A 355 -2.11 14.12 -20.76
N LYS A 356 -2.67 15.27 -20.35
CA LYS A 356 -3.55 15.33 -19.17
C LYS A 356 -4.80 14.48 -19.42
N THR A 357 -5.47 14.03 -18.37
CA THR A 357 -6.61 13.09 -18.44
C THR A 357 -7.65 13.51 -19.47
N GLN A 358 -8.13 14.76 -19.44
CA GLN A 358 -9.12 15.25 -20.41
C GLN A 358 -8.60 15.23 -21.84
N ALA A 359 -7.40 15.78 -22.07
CA ALA A 359 -6.78 15.81 -23.39
C ALA A 359 -6.52 14.42 -23.96
N GLY A 360 -6.09 13.46 -23.11
CA GLY A 360 -5.91 12.07 -23.51
C GLY A 360 -7.21 11.39 -23.86
N THR A 361 -8.29 11.63 -23.10
CA THR A 361 -9.63 11.14 -23.42
C THR A 361 -10.13 11.68 -24.76
N ASP A 362 -9.92 12.97 -25.01
CA ASP A 362 -10.33 13.61 -26.29
C ASP A 362 -9.57 13.01 -27.48
N LEU A 363 -8.30 12.64 -27.33
CA LEU A 363 -7.51 11.99 -28.39
C LEU A 363 -8.06 10.62 -28.79
N ILE A 364 -8.61 9.86 -27.86
CA ILE A 364 -9.06 8.48 -28.10
C ILE A 364 -10.58 8.30 -28.14
N LYS A 365 -11.39 9.36 -27.88
CA LYS A 365 -12.86 9.28 -27.83
C LYS A 365 -13.53 8.71 -29.09
N SER A 366 -12.86 8.80 -30.25
CA SER A 366 -13.33 8.22 -31.50
C SER A 366 -13.19 6.69 -31.58
N ILE A 367 -12.46 6.09 -30.63
CA ILE A 367 -12.30 4.64 -30.56
C ILE A 367 -13.37 4.10 -29.62
N ILE A 368 -14.26 3.31 -30.20
CA ILE A 368 -15.41 2.74 -29.52
C ILE A 368 -15.06 1.27 -29.17
N ASP A 369 -15.42 0.88 -27.95
CA ASP A 369 -15.27 -0.52 -27.51
C ASP A 369 -16.30 -1.44 -28.19
N ASN A 370 -16.15 -2.76 -28.00
CA ASN A 370 -17.04 -3.75 -28.63
C ASN A 370 -18.50 -3.68 -28.13
N TRP A 371 -18.77 -2.91 -27.09
CA TRP A 371 -20.12 -2.71 -26.54
C TRP A 371 -20.71 -1.34 -26.85
N GLY A 372 -20.00 -0.53 -27.65
CA GLY A 372 -20.49 0.76 -28.15
C GLY A 372 -20.18 1.96 -27.25
N SER A 373 -19.27 1.81 -26.29
CA SER A 373 -18.83 2.89 -25.41
C SER A 373 -17.48 3.47 -25.85
N PRO A 374 -17.26 4.79 -25.74
CA PRO A 374 -15.96 5.39 -26.02
C PRO A 374 -14.93 4.99 -24.95
N LEU A 375 -13.70 4.72 -25.39
CA LEU A 375 -12.60 4.44 -24.47
C LEU A 375 -12.26 5.69 -23.63
N GLN A 376 -11.90 5.45 -22.37
CA GLN A 376 -11.51 6.49 -21.43
C GLN A 376 -10.01 6.44 -21.16
N TYR A 377 -9.41 7.61 -21.04
CA TYR A 377 -8.00 7.76 -20.67
C TYR A 377 -7.88 8.40 -19.28
N ARG A 378 -6.98 7.86 -18.44
CA ARG A 378 -6.62 8.46 -17.16
C ARG A 378 -5.11 8.53 -17.02
N LEU A 379 -4.59 9.73 -16.78
CA LEU A 379 -3.22 9.93 -16.35
C LEU A 379 -3.14 9.60 -14.85
N VAL A 380 -2.29 8.64 -14.48
CA VAL A 380 -2.09 8.24 -13.08
C VAL A 380 -0.94 9.03 -12.46
N ASN A 381 0.18 9.11 -13.16
CA ASN A 381 1.33 9.93 -12.81
C ASN A 381 2.17 10.22 -14.05
N ARG A 382 3.33 10.88 -13.88
CA ARG A 382 4.24 11.23 -15.01
C ARG A 382 4.65 10.02 -15.86
N ASN A 383 4.67 8.82 -15.29
CA ASN A 383 5.20 7.61 -15.92
C ASN A 383 4.14 6.51 -16.10
N MET A 384 2.88 6.77 -15.75
CA MET A 384 1.83 5.75 -15.83
C MET A 384 0.51 6.36 -16.29
N PHE A 385 -0.16 5.65 -17.18
CA PHE A 385 -1.52 5.97 -17.62
C PHE A 385 -2.34 4.69 -17.80
N ARG A 386 -3.64 4.86 -17.85
CA ARG A 386 -4.61 3.80 -18.10
C ARG A 386 -5.51 4.17 -19.27
N ILE A 387 -5.90 3.16 -20.04
CA ILE A 387 -6.94 3.22 -21.06
C ILE A 387 -7.98 2.17 -20.68
N THR A 388 -9.23 2.62 -20.48
CA THR A 388 -10.32 1.79 -19.97
C THR A 388 -11.42 1.65 -21.01
N SER A 389 -11.82 0.41 -21.31
CA SER A 389 -13.11 0.06 -21.89
C SER A 389 -14.08 -0.24 -20.77
N LEU A 390 -15.29 0.30 -20.85
CA LEU A 390 -16.34 0.11 -19.83
C LEU A 390 -16.94 -1.30 -19.84
N GLY A 391 -16.52 -2.14 -20.75
CA GLY A 391 -17.01 -3.52 -20.83
C GLY A 391 -18.50 -3.64 -21.14
N ALA A 392 -19.04 -4.83 -20.87
CA ALA A 392 -20.42 -5.18 -21.25
C ALA A 392 -21.51 -4.44 -20.46
N ASP A 393 -21.21 -3.92 -19.27
CA ASP A 393 -22.19 -3.19 -18.44
C ASP A 393 -22.19 -1.67 -18.68
N LYS A 394 -21.23 -1.18 -19.47
CA LYS A 394 -21.07 0.26 -19.84
C LYS A 394 -20.94 1.19 -18.65
N ASN A 395 -20.61 0.66 -17.48
CA ASN A 395 -20.41 1.41 -16.25
C ASN A 395 -18.92 1.51 -15.95
N TYR A 396 -18.47 2.66 -15.46
CA TYR A 396 -17.09 2.92 -15.09
C TYR A 396 -16.82 2.42 -13.65
N MET A 397 -15.62 1.92 -13.40
CA MET A 397 -15.18 1.35 -12.11
C MET A 397 -15.97 0.12 -11.69
N THR A 398 -16.15 -0.81 -12.63
CA THR A 398 -16.75 -2.11 -12.35
C THR A 398 -15.78 -3.26 -12.62
N GLU A 399 -16.13 -4.44 -12.14
CA GLU A 399 -15.37 -5.67 -12.42
C GLU A 399 -15.34 -6.05 -13.91
N ASN A 400 -16.20 -5.43 -14.74
CA ASN A 400 -16.27 -5.67 -16.18
C ASN A 400 -15.38 -4.75 -17.00
N ASP A 401 -14.79 -3.74 -16.39
CA ASP A 401 -13.86 -2.83 -17.04
C ASP A 401 -12.62 -3.59 -17.55
N ILE A 402 -12.24 -3.36 -18.78
CA ILE A 402 -11.01 -3.89 -19.37
C ILE A 402 -10.01 -2.75 -19.48
N VAL A 403 -8.94 -2.83 -18.72
CA VAL A 403 -7.99 -1.73 -18.53
C VAL A 403 -6.62 -2.10 -19.09
N LEU A 404 -6.12 -1.29 -20.02
CA LEU A 404 -4.72 -1.32 -20.39
C LEU A 404 -3.97 -0.34 -19.48
N VAL A 405 -3.06 -0.86 -18.67
CA VAL A 405 -2.13 -0.08 -17.85
C VAL A 405 -0.81 0.02 -18.61
N SER A 406 -0.29 1.23 -18.78
CA SER A 406 1.03 1.45 -19.39
C SER A 406 1.94 2.18 -18.43
N THR A 407 3.13 1.61 -18.20
CA THR A 407 4.19 2.19 -17.38
C THR A 407 5.37 2.56 -18.26
N ILE A 408 5.92 3.77 -18.06
CA ILE A 408 7.05 4.29 -18.83
C ILE A 408 8.32 4.19 -17.98
N SER A 409 9.28 3.42 -18.48
CA SER A 409 10.63 3.38 -17.94
C SER A 409 11.50 4.41 -18.65
N ARG A 410 12.05 5.37 -17.89
CA ARG A 410 12.89 6.45 -18.42
C ARG A 410 14.37 6.17 -18.13
N PRO A 411 15.30 6.56 -19.01
CA PRO A 411 16.73 6.43 -18.75
C PRO A 411 17.11 7.25 -17.50
N SER A 412 17.83 6.62 -16.57
CA SER A 412 18.40 7.28 -15.40
C SER A 412 19.74 7.90 -15.74
N LYS A 413 19.96 9.17 -15.41
CA LYS A 413 21.26 9.86 -15.60
C LYS A 413 22.37 9.39 -14.65
N ASP A 414 22.05 8.58 -13.63
CA ASP A 414 22.95 8.30 -12.49
C ASP A 414 23.62 6.91 -12.49
N GLU A 415 23.53 6.13 -13.56
CA GLU A 415 24.00 4.72 -13.55
C GLU A 415 25.42 4.48 -14.06
N SER A 416 26.26 5.50 -14.29
CA SER A 416 27.58 5.24 -14.90
C SER A 416 28.70 4.81 -13.95
N THR A 417 28.55 4.86 -12.63
CA THR A 417 29.70 4.67 -11.72
C THR A 417 29.48 3.93 -10.40
N LYS A 418 28.29 3.46 -10.05
CA LYS A 418 28.10 2.72 -8.80
C LYS A 418 27.76 1.25 -9.04
N LYS A 419 28.50 0.33 -8.39
CA LYS A 419 28.08 -1.09 -8.26
C LYS A 419 26.62 -1.09 -7.87
N LYS A 420 25.74 -1.74 -8.70
CA LYS A 420 24.32 -1.86 -8.38
C LYS A 420 24.20 -2.50 -7.01
N PRO A 421 23.42 -1.91 -6.09
CA PRO A 421 23.10 -2.59 -4.84
C PRO A 421 22.43 -3.94 -5.15
N TYR A 422 22.63 -4.90 -4.28
CA TYR A 422 22.02 -6.22 -4.38
C TYR A 422 20.48 -6.07 -4.43
N SER A 423 19.88 -6.31 -5.61
CA SER A 423 18.44 -6.25 -5.78
C SER A 423 17.85 -7.63 -5.49
N TRP A 424 17.28 -7.81 -4.29
CA TRP A 424 16.56 -9.02 -3.91
C TRP A 424 15.31 -9.27 -4.80
N ARG A 425 14.76 -8.21 -5.45
CA ARG A 425 13.66 -8.31 -6.41
C ARG A 425 14.09 -9.06 -7.66
N GLU A 426 15.29 -8.82 -8.17
CA GLU A 426 15.87 -9.54 -9.31
C GLU A 426 16.13 -11.01 -8.95
N ASN A 427 16.63 -11.31 -7.75
CA ASN A 427 16.82 -12.69 -7.30
C ASN A 427 15.52 -13.45 -7.07
N ARG A 428 14.45 -12.79 -6.63
CA ARG A 428 13.13 -13.42 -6.48
C ARG A 428 12.52 -13.83 -7.83
N ILE A 429 12.81 -13.10 -8.89
CA ILE A 429 12.44 -13.47 -10.26
C ILE A 429 13.26 -14.68 -10.74
N ILE A 430 14.50 -14.83 -10.26
CA ILE A 430 15.38 -15.95 -10.58
C ILE A 430 14.98 -17.23 -9.83
N GLU A 431 14.55 -17.11 -8.56
CA GLU A 431 14.03 -18.25 -7.78
C GLU A 431 12.69 -18.78 -8.27
N LEU A 432 11.89 -17.95 -8.97
CA LEU A 432 10.66 -18.36 -9.64
C LEU A 432 10.89 -18.95 -11.06
N LYS A 433 12.10 -18.86 -11.60
CA LYS A 433 12.53 -19.61 -12.78
C LYS A 433 13.00 -20.98 -12.33
N GLY A 434 12.06 -21.94 -12.36
CA GLY A 434 12.31 -23.31 -11.97
C GLY A 434 13.58 -23.91 -12.56
N ASP A 435 14.17 -24.72 -11.75
CA ASP A 435 15.22 -25.68 -11.91
C ASP A 435 15.34 -26.28 -13.33
N GLU A 436 16.15 -25.67 -14.17
CA GLU A 436 16.93 -26.35 -15.21
C GLU A 436 18.30 -25.70 -15.21
N GLY A 437 19.27 -26.46 -14.68
CA GLY A 437 20.63 -26.07 -14.38
C GLY A 437 21.42 -25.45 -15.51
N LYS A 438 21.24 -24.17 -15.69
CA LYS A 438 22.24 -23.21 -16.16
C LYS A 438 21.76 -21.84 -15.69
N ARG A 439 22.48 -21.27 -14.73
CA ARG A 439 22.42 -19.86 -14.40
C ARG A 439 22.84 -19.04 -15.63
N GLU A 440 21.95 -18.84 -16.56
CA GLU A 440 22.05 -17.65 -17.39
C GLU A 440 21.67 -16.47 -16.48
N VAL A 441 22.70 -15.91 -15.88
CA VAL A 441 22.68 -14.53 -15.43
C VAL A 441 22.31 -13.73 -16.67
N VAL A 442 21.03 -13.42 -16.85
CA VAL A 442 20.62 -12.33 -17.72
C VAL A 442 21.23 -11.09 -17.07
N LYS A 443 22.48 -10.83 -17.47
CA LYS A 443 23.12 -9.54 -17.25
C LYS A 443 22.21 -8.56 -17.97
N SER A 444 21.32 -7.87 -17.24
CA SER A 444 20.83 -6.58 -17.68
C SER A 444 22.05 -5.64 -17.65
N ARG A 445 22.94 -5.84 -18.59
CA ARG A 445 24.03 -4.94 -18.90
C ARG A 445 23.43 -3.82 -19.73
N GLY A 446 23.29 -2.71 -19.12
CA GLY A 446 22.92 -1.46 -19.75
C GLY A 446 21.74 -0.86 -18.98
N GLY A 447 21.96 0.29 -18.36
CA GLY A 447 20.85 1.16 -17.96
C GLY A 447 19.94 1.36 -19.17
N ILE A 448 18.65 1.57 -18.91
CA ILE A 448 17.66 1.86 -19.95
C ILE A 448 18.22 3.00 -20.79
N LYS A 449 18.60 2.69 -22.04
CA LYS A 449 19.20 3.67 -22.96
C LYS A 449 18.13 4.49 -23.66
N GLU A 450 16.93 3.92 -23.80
CA GLU A 450 15.78 4.48 -24.48
C GLU A 450 14.56 4.42 -23.56
N ILE A 451 13.55 5.23 -23.88
CA ILE A 451 12.27 5.21 -23.16
C ILE A 451 11.51 3.95 -23.58
N GLU A 452 11.18 3.11 -22.61
CA GLU A 452 10.42 1.88 -22.83
C GLU A 452 9.02 1.99 -22.23
N PHE A 453 8.03 1.46 -22.95
CA PHE A 453 6.66 1.30 -22.49
C PHE A 453 6.41 -0.17 -22.14
N ASP A 454 6.07 -0.44 -20.90
CA ASP A 454 5.56 -1.74 -20.46
C ASP A 454 4.04 -1.65 -20.35
N THR A 455 3.33 -2.65 -20.90
CA THR A 455 1.87 -2.66 -20.95
C THR A 455 1.30 -3.95 -20.37
N ALA A 456 0.29 -3.82 -19.52
CA ALA A 456 -0.46 -4.93 -18.96
C ALA A 456 -1.96 -4.72 -19.15
N ILE A 457 -2.72 -5.82 -19.33
CA ILE A 457 -4.17 -5.79 -19.35
C ILE A 457 -4.69 -6.33 -18.02
N MET A 458 -5.59 -5.58 -17.41
CA MET A 458 -6.36 -5.96 -16.23
C MET A 458 -7.84 -6.05 -16.59
N VAL A 459 -8.61 -6.81 -15.81
CA VAL A 459 -10.07 -6.86 -15.91
C VAL A 459 -10.66 -6.66 -14.53
N GLY A 460 -11.30 -5.53 -14.31
CA GLY A 460 -11.58 -5.04 -12.97
C GLY A 460 -10.31 -4.72 -12.22
N GLY A 461 -10.37 -4.73 -10.89
CA GLY A 461 -9.19 -4.55 -10.01
C GLY A 461 -8.74 -3.11 -9.86
N GLN A 462 -9.52 -2.13 -10.35
CA GLN A 462 -9.29 -0.70 -10.06
C GLN A 462 -9.71 -0.38 -8.62
N THR A 463 -9.49 0.87 -8.24
CA THR A 463 -9.93 1.40 -6.95
C THR A 463 -10.88 2.57 -7.20
N ASN A 464 -12.08 2.55 -6.60
CA ASN A 464 -13.09 3.61 -6.78
C ASN A 464 -12.61 4.98 -6.32
N LEU A 465 -11.70 5.01 -5.34
CA LEU A 465 -10.99 6.22 -4.93
C LEU A 465 -9.53 6.08 -5.32
N GLU A 466 -9.07 6.83 -6.31
CA GLU A 466 -7.69 6.79 -6.80
C GLU A 466 -7.03 8.16 -6.72
N GLY A 467 -5.69 8.15 -6.53
CA GLY A 467 -4.89 9.37 -6.52
C GLY A 467 -5.36 10.33 -5.43
N SER A 468 -5.58 11.59 -5.79
CA SER A 468 -6.00 12.64 -4.86
C SER A 468 -7.37 12.39 -4.22
N ASP A 469 -8.29 11.69 -4.89
CA ASP A 469 -9.63 11.41 -4.35
C ASP A 469 -9.56 10.53 -3.10
N TYR A 470 -8.60 9.58 -3.04
CA TYR A 470 -8.34 8.77 -1.86
C TYR A 470 -7.92 9.63 -0.66
N PHE A 471 -6.99 10.54 -0.85
CA PHE A 471 -6.52 11.41 0.23
C PHE A 471 -7.58 12.42 0.67
N TRP A 472 -8.34 12.99 -0.28
CA TRP A 472 -9.46 13.88 0.03
C TRP A 472 -10.57 13.19 0.81
N PHE A 473 -10.88 11.93 0.50
CA PHE A 473 -11.86 11.15 1.28
C PHE A 473 -11.51 11.10 2.77
N PHE A 474 -10.22 10.93 3.10
CA PHE A 474 -9.77 10.93 4.49
C PHE A 474 -9.56 12.34 5.07
N THR A 475 -9.62 13.38 4.27
CA THR A 475 -9.52 14.77 4.71
C THR A 475 -10.88 15.32 5.16
N TRP A 476 -11.96 14.90 4.52
CA TRP A 476 -13.34 15.27 4.83
C TRP A 476 -13.98 14.41 5.92
#